data_09f3a94a9a9b62df52b6bea4c9b92eaf
#
_entry.id   09f3a94a9a9b62df52b6bea4c9b92eaf
#
_cell.length_a   1.000
_cell.length_b   1.000
_cell.length_c   1.000
_cell.angle_alpha   90.00
_cell.angle_beta   90.00
_cell.angle_gamma   90.00
#
_symmetry.space_group_name_H-M   'P 1'
#
loop_
_entity.id
_entity.type
_entity.pdbx_description
1 polymer ?
#
loop_
_entity_poly.entity_id
_entity_poly.type
_entity_poly.pdbx_seq_one_letter_code
_entity_poly.pdbx_strand_id
1 'polypeptide(L)'
;MNRALPHLPENPILNRIARVLVVSLLSVTMLGTLAIRAGADDLDDRRNQLDSQLEAQKSVVEGASKELTDAVNALEAAKTELATAETALSEAETKLTAAKELDTQRASELTAAETRAKKAKAAVAAAQAAYDSVDARTSEEITVITQQNGGLAELSVLFSDAGVGNMNQRAQLADTLFSSSALELDELTSRKFQLDAAKKEADEAEAAAAEARKAAAEQLESSKQAEEAAKAKRAEVAEKVAQRDAAKVKADSQLTAEKGRQSELESESSEVDRRIQERIAQQKRAEEERQARERSSRQSGSSSSGSSSGSGSSSGSSKGSSSSGGFIRPVDGAVSSPYGMRVHPVLGYSKLHDGTDFAAGCGAPIRAAGDGVVSERYFNAGYGNRLMIDHGSKGGTYVTTGYNHATSYVVSVGDHVSQGQIIGYVGTTGYSTGCHLHLMVWENGSVTNPMSRWFS
;
A
#
# COMPACT_ATOMS: atom_id res chain seq x y z
N MET A 1 -5.98 46.71 0.97
CA MET A 1 -6.03 45.68 2.03
C MET A 1 -5.29 44.44 1.52
N ASN A 2 -3.98 44.36 1.83
CA ASN A 2 -3.09 43.25 1.44
C ASN A 2 -3.32 42.04 2.37
N ARG A 3 -3.83 40.95 1.84
CA ARG A 3 -3.81 39.65 2.54
C ARG A 3 -2.50 38.94 2.20
N ALA A 4 -1.64 38.83 3.20
CA ALA A 4 -0.45 38.01 3.17
C ALA A 4 -0.84 36.52 3.06
N LEU A 5 -0.22 35.79 2.13
CA LEU A 5 -0.30 34.35 2.00
C LEU A 5 0.47 33.68 3.15
N PRO A 6 -0.01 32.59 3.74
CA PRO A 6 0.71 31.89 4.78
C PRO A 6 1.96 31.19 4.21
N HIS A 7 3.10 31.39 4.87
CA HIS A 7 4.33 30.66 4.63
C HIS A 7 4.10 29.16 4.82
N LEU A 8 4.31 28.36 3.76
CA LEU A 8 4.42 26.92 3.84
C LEU A 8 5.77 26.58 4.52
N PRO A 9 5.80 25.61 5.45
CA PRO A 9 7.05 25.19 6.07
C PRO A 9 7.98 24.57 5.02
N GLU A 10 9.20 25.06 4.95
CA GLU A 10 10.27 24.49 4.12
C GLU A 10 10.51 23.02 4.55
N ASN A 11 10.29 22.11 3.64
CA ASN A 11 10.46 20.68 3.88
C ASN A 11 11.96 20.34 3.82
N PRO A 12 12.63 19.99 4.94
CA PRO A 12 14.08 19.76 4.99
C PRO A 12 14.54 18.59 4.12
N ILE A 13 13.62 17.75 3.65
CA ILE A 13 13.88 16.59 2.79
C ILE A 13 14.13 17.05 1.35
N LEU A 14 13.38 18.03 0.83
CA LEU A 14 13.57 18.60 -0.52
C LEU A 14 14.95 19.29 -0.66
N ASN A 15 15.44 19.94 0.39
CA ASN A 15 16.75 20.59 0.39
C ASN A 15 17.92 19.59 0.46
N ARG A 16 17.72 18.39 1.00
CA ARG A 16 18.74 17.33 0.97
C ARG A 16 18.84 16.64 -0.40
N ILE A 17 17.71 16.40 -1.07
CA ILE A 17 17.66 15.81 -2.42
C ILE A 17 18.28 16.74 -3.45
N ALA A 18 18.03 18.04 -3.38
CA ALA A 18 18.66 19.04 -4.27
C ALA A 18 20.18 19.13 -4.08
N ARG A 19 20.69 18.94 -2.86
CA ARG A 19 22.14 18.95 -2.57
C ARG A 19 22.86 17.68 -3.04
N VAL A 20 22.22 16.54 -3.04
CA VAL A 20 22.78 15.27 -3.54
C VAL A 20 22.85 15.28 -5.09
N LEU A 21 21.83 15.84 -5.77
CA LEU A 21 21.84 16.00 -7.24
C LEU A 21 22.91 16.97 -7.75
N VAL A 22 23.25 18.02 -7.00
CA VAL A 22 24.30 18.98 -7.41
C VAL A 22 25.71 18.41 -7.24
N VAL A 23 25.92 17.50 -6.28
CA VAL A 23 27.24 16.86 -6.08
C VAL A 23 27.52 15.80 -7.14
N SER A 24 26.51 15.09 -7.65
CA SER A 24 26.70 14.08 -8.72
C SER A 24 26.92 14.70 -10.10
N LEU A 25 26.40 15.90 -10.39
CA LEU A 25 26.60 16.57 -11.67
C LEU A 25 27.99 17.25 -11.81
N LEU A 26 28.67 17.54 -10.70
CA LEU A 26 29.99 18.20 -10.72
C LEU A 26 31.16 17.24 -10.88
N SER A 27 30.97 15.93 -10.74
CA SER A 27 32.06 14.95 -10.85
C SER A 27 32.28 14.39 -12.25
N VAL A 28 31.37 14.59 -13.20
CA VAL A 28 31.48 14.06 -14.57
C VAL A 28 32.18 15.03 -15.52
N THR A 29 32.22 16.33 -15.23
CA THR A 29 32.78 17.35 -16.17
C THR A 29 34.29 17.59 -16.06
N MET A 30 35.04 16.89 -15.20
CA MET A 30 36.49 17.09 -15.04
C MET A 30 37.38 16.00 -15.66
N LEU A 31 36.85 15.13 -16.51
CA LEU A 31 37.64 14.04 -17.13
C LEU A 31 38.13 14.32 -18.55
N GLY A 32 37.97 15.52 -19.04
CA GLY A 32 38.51 15.93 -20.33
C GLY A 32 39.71 16.86 -20.18
N THR A 33 40.88 16.39 -20.54
CA THR A 33 42.18 17.08 -20.71
C THR A 33 43.09 17.08 -19.46
N LEU A 34 43.92 16.05 -19.34
CA LEU A 34 45.35 16.20 -19.03
C LEU A 34 46.13 14.90 -19.38
N ALA A 35 46.63 14.80 -20.60
CA ALA A 35 47.71 13.91 -20.92
C ALA A 35 48.98 14.60 -20.47
N ILE A 36 49.47 14.33 -19.27
CA ILE A 36 50.81 14.74 -18.82
C ILE A 36 51.43 13.58 -18.03
N ARG A 37 52.68 13.24 -18.40
CA ARG A 37 53.56 12.31 -17.71
C ARG A 37 53.41 12.36 -16.19
N ALA A 38 52.78 11.36 -15.63
CA ALA A 38 52.72 11.15 -14.20
C ALA A 38 53.66 10.00 -13.81
N GLY A 39 54.42 10.18 -12.72
CA GLY A 39 55.23 9.14 -12.12
C GLY A 39 54.33 8.05 -11.48
N ALA A 40 54.90 6.91 -11.10
CA ALA A 40 54.17 5.79 -10.54
C ALA A 40 53.33 6.15 -9.28
N ASP A 41 53.79 7.10 -8.47
CA ASP A 41 53.14 7.55 -7.23
C ASP A 41 51.82 8.31 -7.51
N ASP A 42 51.71 9.08 -8.61
CA ASP A 42 50.49 9.81 -9.00
C ASP A 42 49.40 8.87 -9.55
N LEU A 43 49.76 7.70 -10.03
CA LEU A 43 48.83 6.68 -10.48
C LEU A 43 48.19 5.91 -9.30
N ASP A 44 48.94 5.66 -8.24
CA ASP A 44 48.42 5.01 -7.02
C ASP A 44 47.53 5.96 -6.22
N ASP A 45 47.84 7.24 -6.11
CA ASP A 45 46.97 8.24 -5.50
C ASP A 45 45.67 8.43 -6.27
N ARG A 46 45.73 8.45 -7.62
CA ARG A 46 44.55 8.52 -8.48
C ARG A 46 43.70 7.25 -8.39
N ARG A 47 44.31 6.10 -8.24
CA ARG A 47 43.63 4.82 -7.99
C ARG A 47 42.88 4.83 -6.68
N ASN A 48 43.52 5.24 -5.59
CA ASN A 48 42.89 5.36 -4.28
C ASN A 48 41.73 6.37 -4.27
N GLN A 49 41.88 7.48 -5.01
CA GLN A 49 40.81 8.47 -5.18
C GLN A 49 39.62 7.92 -5.98
N LEU A 50 39.88 7.16 -7.04
CA LEU A 50 38.85 6.51 -7.84
C LEU A 50 38.14 5.40 -7.02
N ASP A 51 38.88 4.62 -6.26
CA ASP A 51 38.32 3.57 -5.41
C ASP A 51 37.41 4.18 -4.29
N SER A 52 37.78 5.32 -3.72
CA SER A 52 36.95 6.02 -2.74
C SER A 52 35.67 6.62 -3.34
N GLN A 53 35.77 7.22 -4.55
CA GLN A 53 34.60 7.72 -5.29
C GLN A 53 33.66 6.60 -5.70
N LEU A 54 34.21 5.46 -6.07
CA LEU A 54 33.53 4.23 -6.42
C LEU A 54 32.72 3.66 -5.26
N GLU A 55 33.30 3.61 -4.06
CA GLU A 55 32.59 3.14 -2.86
C GLU A 55 31.47 4.11 -2.41
N ALA A 56 31.70 5.41 -2.55
CA ALA A 56 30.68 6.42 -2.28
C ALA A 56 29.49 6.30 -3.28
N GLN A 57 29.76 6.08 -4.55
CA GLN A 57 28.72 5.94 -5.59
C GLN A 57 27.94 4.63 -5.44
N LYS A 58 28.60 3.54 -5.04
CA LYS A 58 27.97 2.27 -4.68
C LYS A 58 26.94 2.44 -3.55
N SER A 59 27.32 3.11 -2.48
CA SER A 59 26.43 3.39 -1.35
C SER A 59 25.18 4.19 -1.76
N VAL A 60 25.32 5.15 -2.69
CA VAL A 60 24.19 5.95 -3.20
C VAL A 60 23.22 5.10 -4.02
N VAL A 61 23.71 4.20 -4.87
CA VAL A 61 22.87 3.33 -5.71
C VAL A 61 22.12 2.30 -4.88
N GLU A 62 22.80 1.65 -3.95
CA GLU A 62 22.17 0.69 -3.03
C GLU A 62 21.07 1.35 -2.17
N GLY A 63 21.35 2.56 -1.67
CA GLY A 63 20.39 3.36 -0.92
C GLY A 63 19.15 3.73 -1.75
N ALA A 64 19.33 4.14 -2.99
CA ALA A 64 18.23 4.58 -3.85
C ALA A 64 17.28 3.45 -4.27
N SER A 65 17.82 2.27 -4.59
CA SER A 65 16.99 1.08 -4.89
C SER A 65 16.18 0.63 -3.67
N LYS A 66 16.78 0.70 -2.49
CA LYS A 66 16.09 0.43 -1.23
C LYS A 66 14.99 1.46 -0.95
N GLU A 67 15.24 2.74 -1.16
CA GLU A 67 14.26 3.81 -0.96
C GLU A 67 13.03 3.64 -1.85
N LEU A 68 13.19 3.22 -3.10
CA LEU A 68 12.06 2.92 -3.98
C LEU A 68 11.25 1.73 -3.46
N THR A 69 11.93 0.64 -3.06
CA THR A 69 11.27 -0.55 -2.51
C THR A 69 10.49 -0.19 -1.24
N ASP A 70 11.09 0.54 -0.32
CA ASP A 70 10.46 0.99 0.91
C ASP A 70 9.25 1.91 0.63
N ALA A 71 9.35 2.80 -0.37
CA ALA A 71 8.24 3.68 -0.76
C ALA A 71 7.06 2.93 -1.38
N VAL A 72 7.32 1.90 -2.21
CA VAL A 72 6.28 1.04 -2.79
C VAL A 72 5.59 0.22 -1.71
N ASN A 73 6.36 -0.37 -0.79
CA ASN A 73 5.81 -1.14 0.33
C ASN A 73 4.94 -0.25 1.25
N ALA A 74 5.38 0.97 1.52
CA ALA A 74 4.61 1.94 2.30
C ALA A 74 3.29 2.34 1.60
N LEU A 75 3.29 2.46 0.27
CA LEU A 75 2.08 2.72 -0.50
C LEU A 75 1.09 1.55 -0.43
N GLU A 76 1.54 0.32 -0.56
CA GLU A 76 0.68 -0.87 -0.45
C GLU A 76 0.11 -1.04 0.96
N ALA A 77 0.91 -0.78 2.00
CA ALA A 77 0.43 -0.76 3.38
C ALA A 77 -0.66 0.32 3.57
N ALA A 78 -0.44 1.54 3.09
CA ALA A 78 -1.41 2.62 3.18
C ALA A 78 -2.73 2.33 2.43
N LYS A 79 -2.68 1.65 1.29
CA LYS A 79 -3.88 1.18 0.57
C LYS A 79 -4.67 0.15 1.38
N THR A 80 -3.98 -0.79 2.01
CA THR A 80 -4.61 -1.81 2.85
C THR A 80 -5.28 -1.20 4.07
N GLU A 81 -4.62 -0.24 4.73
CA GLU A 81 -5.18 0.49 5.86
C GLU A 81 -6.41 1.31 5.46
N LEU A 82 -6.37 1.98 4.30
CA LEU A 82 -7.51 2.70 3.76
C LEU A 82 -8.71 1.78 3.51
N ALA A 83 -8.52 0.64 2.85
CA ALA A 83 -9.61 -0.32 2.60
C ALA A 83 -10.23 -0.84 3.90
N THR A 84 -9.41 -1.06 4.95
CA THR A 84 -9.89 -1.45 6.28
C THR A 84 -10.73 -0.33 6.91
N ALA A 85 -10.27 0.92 6.83
CA ALA A 85 -11.01 2.06 7.36
C ALA A 85 -12.32 2.32 6.62
N GLU A 86 -12.36 2.16 5.29
CA GLU A 86 -13.58 2.26 4.47
C GLU A 86 -14.61 1.18 4.85
N THR A 87 -14.17 -0.04 5.11
CA THR A 87 -15.04 -1.12 5.61
C THR A 87 -15.63 -0.77 6.96
N ALA A 88 -14.81 -0.29 7.90
CA ALA A 88 -15.26 0.12 9.23
C ALA A 88 -16.23 1.32 9.18
N LEU A 89 -16.04 2.26 8.23
CA LEU A 89 -16.97 3.35 7.98
C LEU A 89 -18.33 2.83 7.50
N SER A 90 -18.34 1.94 6.52
CA SER A 90 -19.57 1.32 5.99
C SER A 90 -20.38 0.62 7.08
N GLU A 91 -19.70 -0.12 7.97
CA GLU A 91 -20.35 -0.74 9.13
C GLU A 91 -20.95 0.30 10.12
N ALA A 92 -20.21 1.37 10.39
CA ALA A 92 -20.67 2.43 11.27
C ALA A 92 -21.87 3.19 10.68
N GLU A 93 -21.89 3.44 9.38
CA GLU A 93 -23.01 4.06 8.66
C GLU A 93 -24.25 3.17 8.63
N THR A 94 -24.08 1.86 8.48
CA THR A 94 -25.17 0.89 8.61
C THR A 94 -25.78 0.90 10.00
N LYS A 95 -24.95 0.90 11.05
CA LYS A 95 -25.40 1.02 12.44
C LYS A 95 -26.13 2.33 12.71
N LEU A 96 -25.62 3.44 12.18
CA LEU A 96 -26.27 4.75 12.30
C LEU A 96 -27.65 4.76 11.64
N THR A 97 -27.78 4.21 10.46
CA THR A 97 -29.06 4.10 9.73
C THR A 97 -30.09 3.31 10.57
N ALA A 98 -29.70 2.13 11.04
CA ALA A 98 -30.56 1.30 11.89
C ALA A 98 -30.94 2.00 13.21
N ALA A 99 -29.99 2.71 13.83
CA ALA A 99 -30.26 3.47 15.05
C ALA A 99 -31.26 4.60 14.81
N LYS A 100 -31.20 5.32 13.70
CA LYS A 100 -32.15 6.38 13.32
C LYS A 100 -33.53 5.86 13.00
N GLU A 101 -33.63 4.71 12.33
CA GLU A 101 -34.90 4.05 12.07
C GLU A 101 -35.59 3.64 13.38
N LEU A 102 -34.85 3.03 14.29
CA LEU A 102 -35.36 2.63 15.60
C LEU A 102 -35.73 3.85 16.47
N ASP A 103 -34.97 4.93 16.41
CA ASP A 103 -35.29 6.20 17.08
C ASP A 103 -36.64 6.76 16.60
N THR A 104 -36.89 6.76 15.30
CA THR A 104 -38.16 7.17 14.69
C THR A 104 -39.30 6.27 15.14
N GLN A 105 -39.08 4.96 15.23
CA GLN A 105 -40.06 4.01 15.73
C GLN A 105 -40.41 4.28 17.20
N ARG A 106 -39.41 4.45 18.06
CA ARG A 106 -39.58 4.72 19.50
C ARG A 106 -40.29 6.05 19.75
N ALA A 107 -40.02 7.08 18.96
CA ALA A 107 -40.74 8.34 19.04
C ALA A 107 -42.24 8.20 18.69
N SER A 108 -42.56 7.36 17.71
CA SER A 108 -43.94 7.03 17.33
C SER A 108 -44.65 6.23 18.44
N GLU A 109 -43.98 5.23 19.00
CA GLU A 109 -44.49 4.41 20.12
C GLU A 109 -44.75 5.30 21.34
N LEU A 110 -43.87 6.20 21.69
CA LEU A 110 -44.05 7.17 22.76
C LEU A 110 -45.28 8.06 22.53
N THR A 111 -45.43 8.64 21.33
CA THR A 111 -46.57 9.45 20.98
C THR A 111 -47.90 8.70 21.11
N ALA A 112 -47.93 7.45 20.68
CA ALA A 112 -49.11 6.60 20.82
C ALA A 112 -49.42 6.28 22.28
N ALA A 113 -48.42 5.95 23.09
CA ALA A 113 -48.60 5.67 24.54
C ALA A 113 -49.06 6.90 25.31
N GLU A 114 -48.50 8.07 25.05
CA GLU A 114 -48.96 9.37 25.67
C GLU A 114 -50.39 9.73 25.29
N THR A 115 -50.73 9.48 24.02
CA THR A 115 -52.12 9.69 23.56
C THR A 115 -53.11 8.77 24.26
N ARG A 116 -52.73 7.48 24.46
CA ARG A 116 -53.53 6.51 25.19
C ARG A 116 -53.68 6.91 26.67
N ALA A 117 -52.62 7.33 27.34
CA ALA A 117 -52.65 7.78 28.72
C ALA A 117 -53.54 9.01 28.89
N LYS A 118 -53.47 9.99 27.96
CA LYS A 118 -54.34 11.17 27.94
C LYS A 118 -55.80 10.76 27.78
N LYS A 119 -56.14 9.86 26.88
CA LYS A 119 -57.52 9.37 26.68
C LYS A 119 -58.02 8.64 27.92
N ALA A 120 -57.21 7.77 28.54
CA ALA A 120 -57.56 7.04 29.74
C ALA A 120 -57.82 8.01 30.93
N LYS A 121 -57.01 9.04 31.12
CA LYS A 121 -57.26 10.08 32.14
C LYS A 121 -58.55 10.85 31.88
N ALA A 122 -58.86 11.13 30.63
CA ALA A 122 -60.17 11.76 30.29
C ALA A 122 -61.36 10.83 30.57
N ALA A 123 -61.20 9.53 30.34
CA ALA A 123 -62.21 8.52 30.66
C ALA A 123 -62.43 8.39 32.18
N VAL A 124 -61.36 8.48 32.97
CA VAL A 124 -61.47 8.55 34.44
C VAL A 124 -62.29 9.75 34.87
N ALA A 125 -61.99 10.92 34.34
CA ALA A 125 -62.72 12.16 34.67
C ALA A 125 -64.21 12.05 34.30
N ALA A 126 -64.53 11.49 33.13
CA ALA A 126 -65.91 11.27 32.71
C ALA A 126 -66.65 10.23 33.59
N ALA A 127 -65.98 9.12 33.90
CA ALA A 127 -66.53 8.09 34.77
C ALA A 127 -66.71 8.59 36.20
N GLN A 128 -65.80 9.42 36.72
CA GLN A 128 -65.95 10.06 38.05
C GLN A 128 -67.14 10.99 38.07
N ALA A 129 -67.28 11.89 37.06
CA ALA A 129 -68.42 12.80 36.96
C ALA A 129 -69.76 12.05 36.86
N ALA A 130 -69.80 10.94 36.14
CA ALA A 130 -70.99 10.09 36.06
C ALA A 130 -71.33 9.41 37.41
N TYR A 131 -70.32 8.89 38.12
CA TYR A 131 -70.47 8.34 39.47
C TYR A 131 -70.98 9.45 40.44
N ASP A 132 -70.31 10.61 40.48
CA ASP A 132 -70.69 11.73 41.39
C ASP A 132 -72.10 12.24 41.12
N SER A 133 -72.55 12.23 39.86
CA SER A 133 -73.93 12.62 39.50
C SER A 133 -74.96 11.62 40.04
N VAL A 134 -74.69 10.32 40.02
CA VAL A 134 -75.59 9.31 40.56
C VAL A 134 -75.54 9.33 42.11
N ASP A 135 -74.34 9.43 42.68
CA ASP A 135 -74.13 9.50 44.12
C ASP A 135 -74.88 10.70 44.77
N ALA A 136 -74.75 11.90 44.10
CA ALA A 136 -75.48 13.10 44.56
C ALA A 136 -77.00 12.90 44.52
N ARG A 137 -77.55 12.32 43.44
CA ARG A 137 -78.95 12.04 43.26
C ARG A 137 -79.47 11.03 44.35
N THR A 138 -78.75 9.95 44.50
CA THR A 138 -79.04 8.92 45.49
C THR A 138 -78.99 9.51 46.92
N SER A 139 -78.01 10.37 47.21
CA SER A 139 -77.85 11.02 48.52
C SER A 139 -78.99 12.02 48.79
N GLU A 140 -79.37 12.78 47.73
CA GLU A 140 -80.52 13.71 47.82
C GLU A 140 -81.83 12.93 48.12
N GLU A 141 -82.06 11.83 47.41
CA GLU A 141 -83.25 10.96 47.62
C GLU A 141 -83.29 10.33 49.02
N ILE A 142 -82.16 9.82 49.49
CA ILE A 142 -82.03 9.32 50.86
C ILE A 142 -82.33 10.43 51.89
N THR A 143 -81.83 11.66 51.60
CA THR A 143 -82.03 12.80 52.46
C THR A 143 -83.51 13.23 52.51
N VAL A 144 -84.16 13.26 51.34
CA VAL A 144 -85.57 13.53 51.23
C VAL A 144 -86.40 12.49 51.98
N ILE A 145 -86.10 11.18 51.82
CA ILE A 145 -86.75 10.12 52.51
C ILE A 145 -86.50 10.21 54.02
N THR A 146 -85.34 10.62 54.49
CA THR A 146 -85.02 10.69 55.95
C THR A 146 -85.52 11.98 56.62
N GLN A 147 -85.49 13.15 55.93
CA GLN A 147 -85.89 14.45 56.49
C GLN A 147 -87.38 14.66 56.44
N GLN A 148 -88.05 14.17 55.44
CA GLN A 148 -89.48 14.18 55.47
C GLN A 148 -89.84 13.02 56.48
N ASN A 149 -90.01 13.42 57.72
CA ASN A 149 -90.52 12.52 58.81
C ASN A 149 -91.70 11.62 58.39
N GLY A 150 -91.98 11.70 57.11
CA GLY A 150 -92.91 10.81 56.43
C GLY A 150 -92.43 9.43 56.18
N GLY A 151 -91.04 9.22 55.91
CA GLY A 151 -90.52 7.88 55.53
C GLY A 151 -90.82 6.83 56.60
N LEU A 152 -90.61 7.17 57.85
CA LEU A 152 -91.03 6.27 58.94
C LEU A 152 -92.57 6.38 59.17
N ALA A 153 -93.18 7.50 58.83
CA ALA A 153 -94.66 7.60 58.91
C ALA A 153 -95.33 6.85 57.75
N GLU A 154 -94.77 6.87 56.54
CA GLU A 154 -95.25 6.06 55.43
C GLU A 154 -95.00 4.56 55.69
N LEU A 155 -93.82 4.20 56.23
CA LEU A 155 -93.56 2.84 56.72
C LEU A 155 -94.51 2.48 57.88
N SER A 156 -94.82 3.43 58.74
CA SER A 156 -95.84 3.20 59.81
C SER A 156 -97.23 2.97 59.26
N VAL A 157 -97.56 3.68 58.09
CA VAL A 157 -98.83 3.39 57.39
C VAL A 157 -98.82 1.99 56.76
N LEU A 158 -97.66 1.42 56.36
CA LEU A 158 -97.52 0.05 55.89
C LEU A 158 -97.77 -0.97 57.01
N PHE A 159 -97.45 -0.57 58.24
CA PHE A 159 -97.58 -1.45 59.42
C PHE A 159 -98.78 -1.08 60.33
N SER A 160 -99.55 0.03 60.03
CA SER A 160 -100.70 0.38 60.78
C SER A 160 -101.91 -0.55 60.50
N ASP A 161 -102.74 -0.82 61.54
CA ASP A 161 -103.86 -1.75 61.55
C ASP A 161 -105.15 -1.19 60.87
N ALA A 162 -105.04 -0.36 59.84
CA ALA A 162 -106.19 0.23 59.12
C ALA A 162 -106.63 -0.68 57.94
N GLY A 163 -107.73 -1.25 58.10
CA GLY A 163 -108.60 -2.06 57.23
C GLY A 163 -108.14 -2.62 55.91
N VAL A 164 -108.54 -3.84 55.56
CA VAL A 164 -108.18 -4.75 54.45
C VAL A 164 -108.31 -4.07 53.04
N GLY A 165 -108.97 -2.89 52.92
CA GLY A 165 -109.20 -2.24 51.59
C GLY A 165 -108.02 -1.59 50.96
N ASN A 166 -106.90 -1.27 51.64
CA ASN A 166 -105.74 -0.57 51.13
C ASN A 166 -104.51 -1.39 50.98
N MET A 167 -104.58 -2.70 51.09
CA MET A 167 -103.44 -3.60 51.10
C MET A 167 -102.71 -3.59 49.75
N ASN A 168 -103.47 -3.49 48.64
CA ASN A 168 -102.89 -3.42 47.29
C ASN A 168 -102.14 -2.08 47.04
N GLN A 169 -102.67 -0.94 47.55
CA GLN A 169 -102.01 0.32 47.47
C GLN A 169 -100.72 0.35 48.29
N ARG A 170 -100.76 -0.25 49.49
CA ARG A 170 -99.62 -0.41 50.40
C ARG A 170 -98.54 -1.32 49.81
N ALA A 171 -98.93 -2.38 49.17
CA ALA A 171 -97.99 -3.27 48.46
C ALA A 171 -97.40 -2.61 47.25
N GLN A 172 -98.21 -1.85 46.48
CA GLN A 172 -97.67 -1.08 45.31
C GLN A 172 -96.72 0.04 45.71
N LEU A 173 -97.04 0.79 46.80
CA LEU A 173 -96.17 1.79 47.32
C LEU A 173 -94.86 1.24 47.84
N ALA A 174 -94.93 0.15 48.57
CA ALA A 174 -93.71 -0.57 49.03
C ALA A 174 -92.89 -1.11 47.89
N ASP A 175 -93.54 -1.70 46.91
CA ASP A 175 -92.87 -2.23 45.73
C ASP A 175 -92.20 -1.10 44.91
N THR A 176 -92.87 0.06 44.75
CA THR A 176 -92.34 1.24 44.05
C THR A 176 -91.15 1.79 44.79
N LEU A 177 -91.24 1.95 46.13
CA LEU A 177 -90.15 2.55 46.93
C LEU A 177 -88.92 1.61 46.99
N PHE A 178 -89.15 0.34 47.18
CA PHE A 178 -88.07 -0.64 47.28
C PHE A 178 -87.41 -0.93 45.88
N SER A 179 -88.24 -0.94 44.83
CA SER A 179 -87.73 -1.15 43.47
C SER A 179 -86.94 0.05 42.93
N SER A 180 -87.39 1.30 43.20
CA SER A 180 -86.66 2.48 42.79
C SER A 180 -85.29 2.56 43.50
N SER A 181 -85.28 2.40 44.84
CA SER A 181 -84.02 2.42 45.61
C SER A 181 -83.07 1.28 45.21
N ALA A 182 -83.59 0.09 44.87
CA ALA A 182 -82.76 -1.01 44.39
C ALA A 182 -82.15 -0.72 43.04
N LEU A 183 -82.90 -0.09 42.12
CA LEU A 183 -82.38 0.31 40.80
C LEU A 183 -81.26 1.38 40.89
N GLU A 184 -81.45 2.34 41.80
CA GLU A 184 -80.45 3.42 42.01
C GLU A 184 -79.17 2.85 42.66
N LEU A 185 -79.23 1.96 43.60
CA LEU A 185 -78.05 1.28 44.16
C LEU A 185 -77.33 0.41 43.13
N ASP A 186 -78.07 -0.24 42.23
CA ASP A 186 -77.50 -1.00 41.15
C ASP A 186 -76.79 -0.10 40.15
N GLU A 187 -77.39 1.07 39.78
CA GLU A 187 -76.74 2.08 38.94
C GLU A 187 -75.49 2.61 39.62
N LEU A 188 -75.53 3.01 40.89
CA LEU A 188 -74.39 3.50 41.64
C LEU A 188 -73.24 2.48 41.67
N THR A 189 -73.58 1.18 41.93
CA THR A 189 -72.63 0.11 41.92
C THR A 189 -72.02 -0.11 40.55
N SER A 190 -72.83 -0.02 39.48
CA SER A 190 -72.36 -0.11 38.09
C SER A 190 -71.43 1.05 37.75
N ARG A 191 -71.76 2.29 38.13
CA ARG A 191 -70.90 3.46 37.91
C ARG A 191 -69.59 3.37 38.67
N LYS A 192 -69.66 2.86 39.93
CA LYS A 192 -68.44 2.63 40.69
C LYS A 192 -67.52 1.60 40.00
N PHE A 193 -68.06 0.50 39.51
CA PHE A 193 -67.30 -0.51 38.77
C PHE A 193 -66.68 0.08 37.50
N GLN A 194 -67.41 0.92 36.73
CA GLN A 194 -66.93 1.63 35.54
C GLN A 194 -65.78 2.59 35.90
N LEU A 195 -65.90 3.31 37.01
CA LEU A 195 -64.85 4.22 37.48
C LEU A 195 -63.59 3.46 37.91
N ASP A 196 -63.75 2.38 38.66
CA ASP A 196 -62.58 1.56 39.08
C ASP A 196 -61.88 0.91 37.89
N ALA A 197 -62.63 0.47 36.88
CA ALA A 197 -62.10 -0.05 35.63
C ALA A 197 -61.34 1.03 34.84
N ALA A 198 -61.92 2.26 34.75
CA ALA A 198 -61.25 3.38 34.07
C ALA A 198 -59.99 3.83 34.80
N LYS A 199 -59.96 3.85 36.13
CA LYS A 199 -58.75 4.14 36.92
C LYS A 199 -57.67 3.13 36.67
N LYS A 200 -57.99 1.82 36.68
CA LYS A 200 -57.04 0.77 36.36
C LYS A 200 -56.42 0.91 34.95
N GLU A 201 -57.27 1.20 33.93
CA GLU A 201 -56.78 1.42 32.57
C GLU A 201 -55.89 2.65 32.49
N ALA A 202 -56.18 3.73 33.22
CA ALA A 202 -55.37 4.94 33.26
C ALA A 202 -54.00 4.67 33.92
N ASP A 203 -53.95 3.91 35.02
CA ASP A 203 -52.70 3.55 35.68
C ASP A 203 -51.82 2.70 34.75
N GLU A 204 -52.41 1.69 34.07
CA GLU A 204 -51.71 0.83 33.09
C GLU A 204 -51.21 1.67 31.89
N ALA A 205 -52.00 2.62 31.37
CA ALA A 205 -51.62 3.47 30.26
C ALA A 205 -50.52 4.49 30.67
N GLU A 206 -50.54 4.99 31.90
CA GLU A 206 -49.49 5.85 32.43
C GLU A 206 -48.16 5.11 32.62
N ALA A 207 -48.20 3.88 33.15
CA ALA A 207 -47.03 3.02 33.27
C ALA A 207 -46.44 2.71 31.90
N ALA A 208 -47.27 2.38 30.91
CA ALA A 208 -46.84 2.13 29.55
C ALA A 208 -46.20 3.38 28.90
N ALA A 209 -46.75 4.57 29.16
CA ALA A 209 -46.15 5.83 28.66
C ALA A 209 -44.82 6.15 29.34
N ALA A 210 -44.65 5.85 30.61
CA ALA A 210 -43.39 6.00 31.33
C ALA A 210 -42.29 5.10 30.77
N GLU A 211 -42.62 3.83 30.50
CA GLU A 211 -41.68 2.90 29.85
C GLU A 211 -41.34 3.32 28.41
N ALA A 212 -42.31 3.77 27.65
CA ALA A 212 -42.08 4.29 26.30
C ALA A 212 -41.16 5.53 26.30
N ARG A 213 -41.33 6.46 27.29
CA ARG A 213 -40.42 7.60 27.46
C ARG A 213 -38.99 7.19 27.74
N LYS A 214 -38.83 6.22 28.65
CA LYS A 214 -37.52 5.67 28.99
C LYS A 214 -36.85 5.04 27.77
N ALA A 215 -37.56 4.18 27.06
CA ALA A 215 -37.05 3.52 25.85
C ALA A 215 -36.70 4.50 24.74
N ALA A 216 -37.49 5.55 24.54
CA ALA A 216 -37.20 6.60 23.56
C ALA A 216 -35.96 7.43 23.94
N ALA A 217 -35.78 7.75 25.22
CA ALA A 217 -34.60 8.47 25.71
C ALA A 217 -33.30 7.64 25.56
N GLU A 218 -33.34 6.36 25.90
CA GLU A 218 -32.21 5.43 25.73
C GLU A 218 -31.85 5.25 24.25
N GLN A 219 -32.86 5.14 23.38
CA GLN A 219 -32.63 5.04 21.94
C GLN A 219 -32.07 6.31 21.32
N LEU A 220 -32.55 7.48 21.73
CA LEU A 220 -32.00 8.77 21.29
C LEU A 220 -30.52 8.89 21.63
N GLU A 221 -30.12 8.46 22.83
CA GLU A 221 -28.72 8.46 23.24
C GLU A 221 -27.88 7.48 22.40
N SER A 222 -28.41 6.28 22.16
CA SER A 222 -27.77 5.27 21.28
C SER A 222 -27.60 5.82 19.83
N SER A 223 -28.61 6.51 19.32
CA SER A 223 -28.55 7.14 17.99
C SER A 223 -27.47 8.22 17.90
N LYS A 224 -27.32 9.06 18.93
CA LYS A 224 -26.25 10.06 19.03
C LYS A 224 -24.87 9.43 19.07
N GLN A 225 -24.70 8.36 19.85
CA GLN A 225 -23.42 7.62 19.91
C GLN A 225 -23.06 6.99 18.57
N ALA A 226 -24.03 6.43 17.85
CA ALA A 226 -23.82 5.90 16.50
C ALA A 226 -23.43 7.02 15.49
N GLU A 227 -24.01 8.21 15.62
CA GLU A 227 -23.68 9.37 14.79
C GLU A 227 -22.23 9.85 15.04
N GLU A 228 -21.82 9.98 16.29
CA GLU A 228 -20.43 10.36 16.62
C GLU A 228 -19.44 9.27 16.19
N ALA A 229 -19.79 7.99 16.31
CA ALA A 229 -18.96 6.89 15.82
C ALA A 229 -18.78 6.94 14.30
N ALA A 230 -19.86 7.17 13.54
CA ALA A 230 -19.79 7.31 12.08
C ALA A 230 -18.98 8.55 11.67
N LYS A 231 -19.11 9.66 12.37
CA LYS A 231 -18.33 10.88 12.16
C LYS A 231 -16.83 10.65 12.42
N ALA A 232 -16.48 9.96 13.50
CA ALA A 232 -15.09 9.59 13.80
C ALA A 232 -14.51 8.70 12.70
N LYS A 233 -15.27 7.72 12.20
CA LYS A 233 -14.84 6.85 11.10
C LYS A 233 -14.66 7.59 9.78
N ARG A 234 -15.47 8.59 9.48
CA ARG A 234 -15.26 9.48 8.31
C ARG A 234 -13.97 10.29 8.42
N ALA A 235 -13.65 10.78 9.61
CA ALA A 235 -12.39 11.50 9.86
C ALA A 235 -11.19 10.56 9.70
N GLU A 236 -11.27 9.34 10.20
CA GLU A 236 -10.25 8.30 10.04
C GLU A 236 -10.01 7.97 8.56
N VAL A 237 -11.06 7.78 7.76
CA VAL A 237 -10.94 7.55 6.30
C VAL A 237 -10.27 8.75 5.62
N ALA A 238 -10.65 9.98 5.96
CA ALA A 238 -10.02 11.18 5.39
C ALA A 238 -8.52 11.24 5.71
N GLU A 239 -8.10 10.88 6.91
CA GLU A 239 -6.68 10.77 7.29
C GLU A 239 -5.97 9.68 6.50
N LYS A 240 -6.57 8.48 6.35
CA LYS A 240 -5.99 7.38 5.57
C LYS A 240 -5.87 7.70 4.08
N VAL A 241 -6.81 8.44 3.51
CA VAL A 241 -6.70 8.99 2.14
C VAL A 241 -5.48 9.89 2.02
N ALA A 242 -5.29 10.83 2.96
CA ALA A 242 -4.13 11.72 2.95
C ALA A 242 -2.80 10.96 3.10
N GLN A 243 -2.75 9.94 3.95
CA GLN A 243 -1.57 9.07 4.13
C GLN A 243 -1.25 8.29 2.85
N ARG A 244 -2.25 7.69 2.19
CA ARG A 244 -2.09 7.00 0.89
C ARG A 244 -1.59 7.96 -0.19
N ASP A 245 -2.14 9.17 -0.28
CA ASP A 245 -1.75 10.16 -1.29
C ASP A 245 -0.30 10.63 -1.07
N ALA A 246 0.11 10.86 0.18
CA ALA A 246 1.49 11.18 0.52
C ALA A 246 2.45 10.02 0.17
N ALA A 247 2.09 8.78 0.48
CA ALA A 247 2.87 7.59 0.13
C ALA A 247 2.97 7.42 -1.40
N LYS A 248 1.88 7.67 -2.14
CA LYS A 248 1.87 7.65 -3.61
C LYS A 248 2.82 8.69 -4.19
N VAL A 249 2.76 9.94 -3.74
CA VAL A 249 3.65 11.01 -4.22
C VAL A 249 5.11 10.63 -3.99
N LYS A 250 5.43 10.04 -2.84
CA LYS A 250 6.78 9.57 -2.52
C LYS A 250 7.21 8.45 -3.47
N ALA A 251 6.36 7.44 -3.70
CA ALA A 251 6.66 6.32 -4.59
C ALA A 251 6.85 6.79 -6.05
N ASP A 252 5.98 7.68 -6.55
CA ASP A 252 6.07 8.25 -7.90
C ASP A 252 7.35 9.09 -8.08
N SER A 253 7.76 9.84 -7.06
CA SER A 253 9.00 10.60 -7.05
C SER A 253 10.23 9.69 -7.12
N GLN A 254 10.28 8.64 -6.33
CA GLN A 254 11.38 7.67 -6.34
C GLN A 254 11.44 6.91 -7.67
N LEU A 255 10.29 6.50 -8.22
CA LEU A 255 10.21 5.84 -9.51
C LEU A 255 10.74 6.75 -10.64
N THR A 256 10.42 8.05 -10.60
CA THR A 256 10.88 9.03 -11.58
C THR A 256 12.41 9.22 -11.50
N ALA A 257 12.94 9.32 -10.28
CA ALA A 257 14.39 9.41 -10.06
C ALA A 257 15.12 8.16 -10.57
N GLU A 258 14.54 6.96 -10.35
CA GLU A 258 15.10 5.69 -10.80
C GLU A 258 15.11 5.58 -12.34
N LYS A 259 14.02 5.98 -13.02
CA LYS A 259 13.95 6.04 -14.47
C LYS A 259 14.98 7.02 -15.05
N GLY A 260 15.21 8.15 -14.39
CA GLY A 260 16.28 9.10 -14.79
C GLY A 260 17.66 8.46 -14.75
N ARG A 261 18.00 7.80 -13.64
CA ARG A 261 19.27 7.06 -13.51
C ARG A 261 19.43 5.97 -14.57
N GLN A 262 18.36 5.26 -14.88
CA GLN A 262 18.41 4.26 -15.93
C GLN A 262 18.69 4.87 -17.31
N SER A 263 18.07 5.99 -17.66
CA SER A 263 18.33 6.67 -18.92
C SER A 263 19.81 7.11 -19.05
N GLU A 264 20.41 7.56 -17.95
CA GLU A 264 21.85 7.87 -17.90
C GLU A 264 22.69 6.62 -18.18
N LEU A 265 22.35 5.46 -17.58
CA LEU A 265 23.06 4.19 -17.81
C LEU A 265 22.93 3.69 -19.25
N GLU A 266 21.78 3.83 -19.86
CA GLU A 266 21.56 3.48 -21.27
C GLU A 266 22.41 4.35 -22.20
N SER A 267 22.52 5.65 -21.91
CA SER A 267 23.41 6.57 -22.63
C SER A 267 24.88 6.17 -22.48
N GLU A 268 25.31 5.82 -21.25
CA GLU A 268 26.67 5.37 -20.98
C GLU A 268 26.98 4.02 -21.68
N SER A 269 26.03 3.11 -21.71
CA SER A 269 26.19 1.83 -22.44
C SER A 269 26.42 2.07 -23.92
N SER A 270 25.65 2.96 -24.54
CA SER A 270 25.81 3.35 -25.96
C SER A 270 27.19 3.97 -26.24
N GLU A 271 27.70 4.76 -25.30
CA GLU A 271 29.04 5.36 -25.41
C GLU A 271 30.14 4.29 -25.32
N VAL A 272 29.96 3.27 -24.47
CA VAL A 272 30.88 2.11 -24.39
C VAL A 272 30.91 1.34 -25.72
N ASP A 273 29.75 1.07 -26.29
CA ASP A 273 29.62 0.38 -27.57
C ASP A 273 30.35 1.15 -28.66
N ARG A 274 30.21 2.47 -28.70
CA ARG A 274 30.94 3.35 -29.64
C ARG A 274 32.47 3.24 -29.47
N ARG A 275 32.97 3.30 -28.23
CA ARG A 275 34.40 3.14 -27.92
C ARG A 275 34.96 1.78 -28.33
N ILE A 276 34.19 0.70 -28.15
CA ILE A 276 34.56 -0.62 -28.61
C ILE A 276 34.68 -0.64 -30.14
N GLN A 277 33.71 -0.07 -30.86
CA GLN A 277 33.76 0.01 -32.33
C GLN A 277 34.99 0.76 -32.83
N GLU A 278 35.34 1.89 -32.20
CA GLU A 278 36.52 2.68 -32.53
C GLU A 278 37.83 1.88 -32.31
N ARG A 279 37.94 1.14 -31.19
CA ARG A 279 39.10 0.27 -30.92
C ARG A 279 39.23 -0.83 -31.96
N ILE A 280 38.13 -1.50 -32.29
CA ILE A 280 38.10 -2.54 -33.33
C ILE A 280 38.58 -1.95 -34.68
N ALA A 281 38.10 -0.77 -35.04
CA ALA A 281 38.52 -0.09 -36.27
C ALA A 281 40.02 0.23 -36.25
N GLN A 282 40.59 0.67 -35.13
CA GLN A 282 42.01 0.90 -34.95
C GLN A 282 42.84 -0.39 -35.07
N GLN A 283 42.39 -1.48 -34.42
CA GLN A 283 43.05 -2.77 -34.50
C GLN A 283 43.07 -3.31 -35.94
N LYS A 284 41.97 -3.19 -36.67
CA LYS A 284 41.87 -3.59 -38.07
C LYS A 284 42.88 -2.81 -38.93
N ARG A 285 42.96 -1.48 -38.80
CA ARG A 285 43.94 -0.64 -39.53
C ARG A 285 45.38 -1.02 -39.21
N ALA A 286 45.68 -1.23 -37.93
CA ALA A 286 47.04 -1.64 -37.53
C ALA A 286 47.41 -3.01 -38.08
N GLU A 287 46.48 -3.95 -38.14
CA GLU A 287 46.70 -5.26 -38.75
C GLU A 287 46.90 -5.19 -40.27
N GLU A 288 46.07 -4.39 -40.96
CA GLU A 288 46.21 -4.14 -42.39
C GLU A 288 47.56 -3.47 -42.73
N GLU A 289 48.00 -2.50 -41.92
CA GLU A 289 49.31 -1.86 -42.08
C GLU A 289 50.44 -2.85 -41.83
N ARG A 290 50.33 -3.69 -40.82
CA ARG A 290 51.33 -4.75 -40.56
C ARG A 290 51.44 -5.70 -41.74
N GLN A 291 50.30 -6.19 -42.24
CA GLN A 291 50.25 -7.07 -43.41
C GLN A 291 50.79 -6.39 -44.66
N ALA A 292 50.52 -5.11 -44.88
CA ALA A 292 51.07 -4.33 -46.00
C ALA A 292 52.59 -4.18 -45.90
N ARG A 293 53.12 -3.91 -44.69
CA ARG A 293 54.58 -3.88 -44.45
C ARG A 293 55.25 -5.26 -44.66
N GLU A 294 54.65 -6.35 -44.22
CA GLU A 294 55.12 -7.71 -44.44
C GLU A 294 55.09 -8.07 -45.92
N ARG A 295 54.09 -7.70 -46.69
CA ARG A 295 54.01 -7.87 -48.15
C ARG A 295 55.09 -7.08 -48.87
N SER A 296 55.32 -5.79 -48.51
CA SER A 296 56.36 -4.99 -49.10
C SER A 296 57.79 -5.48 -48.80
N SER A 297 58.04 -5.99 -47.59
CA SER A 297 59.31 -6.57 -47.20
C SER A 297 59.58 -7.89 -47.93
N ARG A 298 58.57 -8.70 -48.19
CA ARG A 298 58.68 -9.92 -49.00
C ARG A 298 58.96 -9.60 -50.49
N GLN A 299 58.42 -8.53 -51.00
CA GLN A 299 58.58 -8.09 -52.38
C GLN A 299 59.98 -7.44 -52.65
N SER A 300 60.53 -6.76 -51.63
CA SER A 300 61.90 -6.23 -51.67
C SER A 300 62.99 -7.26 -51.39
N GLY A 301 62.67 -8.43 -50.79
CA GLY A 301 63.61 -9.54 -50.53
C GLY A 301 63.75 -10.55 -51.68
N SER A 302 62.99 -10.41 -52.79
CA SER A 302 63.00 -11.32 -53.93
C SER A 302 64.05 -10.99 -55.01
N SER A 303 64.94 -10.08 -54.75
CA SER A 303 66.03 -9.69 -55.73
C SER A 303 67.44 -9.87 -55.18
N SER A 304 67.72 -10.92 -54.40
CA SER A 304 69.08 -11.40 -54.19
C SER A 304 69.06 -12.94 -53.94
N SER A 305 69.30 -13.68 -55.00
CA SER A 305 69.65 -15.09 -54.98
C SER A 305 71.01 -15.33 -54.34
N GLY A 306 71.11 -16.26 -53.41
CA GLY A 306 72.37 -16.70 -52.85
C GLY A 306 72.16 -17.88 -51.93
N SER A 307 72.45 -19.12 -52.45
CA SER A 307 72.53 -20.38 -51.73
C SER A 307 73.46 -20.28 -50.53
N SER A 308 73.02 -20.83 -49.36
CA SER A 308 73.93 -21.75 -48.61
C SER A 308 73.10 -22.54 -47.59
N SER A 309 73.29 -23.85 -47.74
CA SER A 309 72.86 -24.89 -46.80
C SER A 309 73.56 -24.76 -45.44
N GLY A 310 72.84 -25.02 -44.35
CA GLY A 310 73.39 -25.08 -43.00
C GLY A 310 72.38 -25.74 -42.04
N SER A 311 72.63 -27.01 -41.78
CA SER A 311 71.98 -27.84 -40.76
C SER A 311 72.12 -27.25 -39.35
N GLY A 312 71.12 -27.44 -38.48
CA GLY A 312 71.45 -27.57 -37.09
C GLY A 312 70.35 -27.23 -36.10
N SER A 313 69.80 -28.29 -35.52
CA SER A 313 69.34 -28.43 -34.10
C SER A 313 68.07 -27.88 -33.62
N SER A 314 67.20 -28.82 -33.47
CA SER A 314 66.11 -28.94 -32.49
C SER A 314 66.29 -28.24 -31.15
N SER A 315 65.29 -27.55 -30.74
CA SER A 315 64.89 -27.44 -29.30
C SER A 315 63.44 -27.10 -29.14
N GLY A 316 62.68 -27.97 -28.54
CA GLY A 316 61.63 -27.70 -27.61
C GLY A 316 60.34 -27.07 -28.12
N SER A 317 59.58 -27.81 -28.94
CA SER A 317 58.13 -27.57 -29.01
C SER A 317 57.48 -27.95 -27.70
N SER A 318 57.24 -26.99 -26.85
CA SER A 318 56.10 -27.12 -25.91
C SER A 318 54.83 -27.05 -26.75
N LYS A 319 54.22 -28.21 -26.95
CA LYS A 319 52.88 -28.36 -27.44
C LYS A 319 51.94 -27.63 -26.47
N GLY A 320 51.71 -26.35 -26.69
CA GLY A 320 50.48 -25.71 -26.28
C GLY A 320 49.34 -26.39 -27.00
N SER A 321 48.57 -27.15 -26.27
CA SER A 321 47.34 -27.76 -26.73
C SER A 321 46.49 -26.65 -27.32
N SER A 322 46.40 -26.55 -28.63
CA SER A 322 45.43 -25.73 -29.34
C SER A 322 44.06 -26.38 -29.11
N SER A 323 43.44 -26.08 -27.95
CA SER A 323 42.02 -26.31 -27.77
C SER A 323 41.29 -25.44 -28.80
N SER A 324 40.47 -26.04 -29.61
CA SER A 324 39.53 -25.42 -30.51
C SER A 324 38.86 -24.25 -29.80
N GLY A 325 39.06 -23.04 -30.30
CA GLY A 325 38.78 -21.70 -29.75
C GLY A 325 37.47 -21.39 -29.05
N GLY A 326 37.09 -22.14 -28.04
CA GLY A 326 35.96 -21.84 -27.16
C GLY A 326 36.41 -21.06 -25.94
N PHE A 327 35.63 -20.10 -25.51
CA PHE A 327 35.78 -19.45 -24.21
C PHE A 327 35.39 -20.43 -23.09
N ILE A 328 36.02 -20.27 -21.93
CA ILE A 328 35.58 -20.97 -20.71
C ILE A 328 34.58 -20.14 -19.94
N ARG A 329 33.71 -20.79 -19.16
CA ARG A 329 32.84 -20.08 -18.20
C ARG A 329 33.69 -19.36 -17.16
N PRO A 330 33.44 -18.04 -16.93
CA PRO A 330 34.28 -17.26 -16.03
C PRO A 330 34.07 -17.57 -14.54
N VAL A 331 32.99 -18.23 -14.17
CA VAL A 331 32.67 -18.67 -12.80
C VAL A 331 32.02 -20.04 -12.82
N ASP A 332 32.22 -20.79 -11.72
CA ASP A 332 31.53 -22.05 -11.48
C ASP A 332 30.12 -21.77 -10.93
N GLY A 333 29.13 -21.61 -11.82
CA GLY A 333 27.74 -21.30 -11.44
C GLY A 333 26.76 -21.64 -12.56
N ALA A 334 25.52 -21.93 -12.16
CA ALA A 334 24.43 -22.11 -13.11
C ALA A 334 23.96 -20.70 -13.64
N VAL A 335 23.43 -20.70 -14.86
CA VAL A 335 22.74 -19.49 -15.38
C VAL A 335 21.52 -19.21 -14.50
N SER A 336 21.51 -18.05 -13.85
CA SER A 336 20.39 -17.57 -13.02
C SER A 336 19.44 -16.66 -13.78
N SER A 337 19.94 -15.93 -14.79
CA SER A 337 19.11 -15.11 -15.67
C SER A 337 19.74 -15.04 -17.07
N PRO A 338 19.01 -15.47 -18.12
CA PRO A 338 19.52 -15.45 -19.48
C PRO A 338 19.48 -14.03 -20.09
N TYR A 339 20.27 -13.86 -21.16
CA TYR A 339 20.15 -12.71 -22.06
C TYR A 339 18.76 -12.66 -22.70
N GLY A 340 18.18 -11.46 -22.85
CA GLY A 340 16.93 -11.25 -23.58
C GLY A 340 15.97 -10.31 -22.90
N MET A 341 14.83 -10.07 -23.54
CA MET A 341 13.78 -9.23 -22.98
C MET A 341 13.16 -9.86 -21.74
N ARG A 342 13.16 -9.16 -20.63
CA ARG A 342 12.54 -9.61 -19.37
C ARG A 342 11.87 -8.45 -18.65
N VAL A 343 10.92 -8.75 -17.78
CA VAL A 343 10.37 -7.76 -16.85
C VAL A 343 11.43 -7.46 -15.79
N HIS A 344 11.76 -6.17 -15.65
CA HIS A 344 12.74 -5.74 -14.64
C HIS A 344 12.17 -6.00 -13.24
N PRO A 345 12.88 -6.73 -12.36
CA PRO A 345 12.31 -7.22 -11.09
C PRO A 345 11.93 -6.09 -10.12
N VAL A 346 12.57 -4.92 -10.23
CA VAL A 346 12.29 -3.77 -9.37
C VAL A 346 11.37 -2.76 -10.06
N LEU A 347 11.55 -2.51 -11.35
CA LEU A 347 10.87 -1.43 -12.07
C LEU A 347 9.59 -1.89 -12.80
N GLY A 348 9.37 -3.21 -12.95
CA GLY A 348 8.13 -3.79 -13.46
C GLY A 348 7.85 -3.58 -14.96
N TYR A 349 8.80 -3.03 -15.75
CA TYR A 349 8.65 -2.90 -17.19
C TYR A 349 9.61 -3.81 -17.97
N SER A 350 9.27 -4.09 -19.23
CA SER A 350 10.11 -4.92 -20.10
C SER A 350 11.41 -4.20 -20.46
N LYS A 351 12.54 -4.83 -20.16
CA LYS A 351 13.89 -4.36 -20.48
C LYS A 351 14.73 -5.47 -21.07
N LEU A 352 15.64 -5.10 -21.97
CA LEU A 352 16.67 -6.03 -22.44
C LEU A 352 17.66 -6.30 -21.31
N HIS A 353 17.82 -7.57 -20.95
CA HIS A 353 18.96 -8.06 -20.19
C HIS A 353 20.12 -8.33 -21.15
N ASP A 354 21.08 -7.44 -21.17
CA ASP A 354 22.14 -7.36 -22.17
C ASP A 354 23.35 -8.27 -21.90
N GLY A 355 23.21 -9.18 -20.94
CA GLY A 355 24.19 -10.21 -20.60
C GLY A 355 23.54 -11.49 -20.10
N THR A 356 24.34 -12.36 -19.54
CA THR A 356 23.90 -13.59 -18.85
C THR A 356 24.40 -13.55 -17.42
N ASP A 357 23.49 -13.75 -16.46
CA ASP A 357 23.83 -13.83 -15.05
C ASP A 357 24.17 -15.28 -14.66
N PHE A 358 25.31 -15.45 -14.01
CA PHE A 358 25.75 -16.70 -13.42
C PHE A 358 25.66 -16.61 -11.89
N ALA A 359 24.87 -17.48 -11.27
CA ALA A 359 24.78 -17.60 -9.83
C ALA A 359 26.12 -18.06 -9.26
N ALA A 360 26.79 -17.21 -8.48
CA ALA A 360 28.03 -17.57 -7.80
C ALA A 360 28.07 -16.85 -6.45
N GLY A 361 28.68 -17.49 -5.45
CA GLY A 361 28.80 -16.92 -4.11
C GLY A 361 29.66 -15.66 -4.11
N CYS A 362 29.37 -14.72 -3.19
CA CYS A 362 30.22 -13.56 -2.97
C CYS A 362 31.67 -13.99 -2.73
N GLY A 363 32.62 -13.32 -3.38
CA GLY A 363 34.04 -13.63 -3.27
C GLY A 363 34.50 -14.84 -4.10
N ALA A 364 33.60 -15.50 -4.86
CA ALA A 364 34.02 -16.56 -5.79
C ALA A 364 34.94 -15.96 -6.89
N PRO A 365 35.98 -16.69 -7.31
CA PRO A 365 36.93 -16.17 -8.31
C PRO A 365 36.28 -16.03 -9.68
N ILE A 366 36.45 -14.86 -10.29
CA ILE A 366 36.13 -14.60 -11.69
C ILE A 366 37.38 -14.86 -12.52
N ARG A 367 37.25 -15.66 -13.57
CA ARG A 367 38.34 -16.03 -14.46
C ARG A 367 38.18 -15.36 -15.84
N ALA A 368 39.28 -15.04 -16.48
CA ALA A 368 39.25 -14.57 -17.88
C ALA A 368 38.69 -15.70 -18.77
N ALA A 369 37.70 -15.38 -19.56
CA ALA A 369 37.03 -16.31 -20.44
C ALA A 369 37.94 -16.84 -21.57
N GLY A 370 38.90 -16.05 -21.99
CA GLY A 370 39.90 -16.34 -23.01
C GLY A 370 41.13 -15.47 -22.85
N ASP A 371 42.17 -15.77 -23.63
CA ASP A 371 43.35 -14.90 -23.74
C ASP A 371 42.96 -13.54 -24.31
N GLY A 372 43.48 -12.45 -23.74
CA GLY A 372 43.17 -11.11 -24.19
C GLY A 372 43.91 -10.00 -23.45
N VAL A 373 43.51 -8.77 -23.68
CA VAL A 373 44.07 -7.59 -23.04
C VAL A 373 42.94 -6.86 -22.30
N VAL A 374 43.17 -6.50 -21.06
CA VAL A 374 42.21 -5.66 -20.30
C VAL A 374 42.12 -4.31 -20.96
N SER A 375 40.97 -4.02 -21.53
CA SER A 375 40.74 -2.78 -22.28
C SER A 375 40.13 -1.66 -21.45
N GLU A 376 39.28 -2.01 -20.47
CA GLU A 376 38.65 -1.04 -19.57
C GLU A 376 38.43 -1.65 -18.18
N ARG A 377 38.54 -0.80 -17.15
CA ARG A 377 38.17 -1.13 -15.76
C ARG A 377 37.62 0.17 -15.14
N TYR A 378 36.36 0.15 -14.74
CA TYR A 378 35.68 1.31 -14.12
C TYR A 378 34.45 0.86 -13.34
N PHE A 379 33.92 1.79 -12.57
CA PHE A 379 32.61 1.61 -11.93
C PHE A 379 31.51 2.26 -12.77
N ASN A 380 30.40 1.56 -12.87
CA ASN A 380 29.16 2.06 -13.48
C ASN A 380 28.01 1.76 -12.52
N ALA A 381 27.10 2.73 -12.35
CA ALA A 381 26.00 2.59 -11.39
C ALA A 381 25.12 1.35 -11.64
N GLY A 382 24.90 0.97 -12.90
CA GLY A 382 24.12 -0.22 -13.26
C GLY A 382 24.91 -1.51 -13.14
N TYR A 383 26.11 -1.54 -13.73
CA TYR A 383 26.94 -2.74 -13.83
C TYR A 383 27.91 -2.92 -12.65
N GLY A 384 27.95 -1.96 -11.73
CA GLY A 384 28.88 -2.00 -10.60
C GLY A 384 30.33 -1.91 -11.03
N ASN A 385 31.22 -2.59 -10.33
CA ASN A 385 32.60 -2.77 -10.78
C ASN A 385 32.61 -3.55 -12.09
N ARG A 386 33.13 -2.96 -13.14
CA ARG A 386 33.14 -3.47 -14.50
C ARG A 386 34.57 -3.63 -15.01
N LEU A 387 34.84 -4.75 -15.65
CA LEU A 387 36.09 -5.05 -16.35
C LEU A 387 35.76 -5.49 -17.77
N MET A 388 36.53 -5.00 -18.76
CA MET A 388 36.38 -5.43 -20.14
C MET A 388 37.70 -6.01 -20.64
N ILE A 389 37.60 -7.12 -21.38
CA ILE A 389 38.76 -7.80 -22.00
C ILE A 389 38.53 -7.92 -23.49
N ASP A 390 39.46 -7.36 -24.27
CA ASP A 390 39.48 -7.48 -25.72
C ASP A 390 40.31 -8.75 -26.10
N HIS A 391 39.64 -9.70 -26.75
CA HIS A 391 40.24 -10.98 -27.16
C HIS A 391 40.77 -11.00 -28.58
N GLY A 392 40.68 -9.83 -29.29
CA GLY A 392 41.04 -9.72 -30.69
C GLY A 392 40.12 -10.52 -31.61
N SER A 393 40.65 -10.91 -32.80
CA SER A 393 39.87 -11.68 -33.77
C SER A 393 39.87 -13.17 -33.43
N LYS A 394 38.71 -13.76 -33.19
CA LYS A 394 38.45 -15.18 -32.95
C LYS A 394 37.62 -15.72 -34.13
N GLY A 395 38.25 -16.44 -35.04
CA GLY A 395 37.59 -16.96 -36.24
C GLY A 395 36.98 -15.88 -37.15
N GLY A 396 37.64 -14.74 -37.27
CA GLY A 396 37.19 -13.61 -38.09
C GLY A 396 36.20 -12.63 -37.39
N THR A 397 35.80 -12.90 -36.14
CA THR A 397 34.94 -12.04 -35.33
C THR A 397 35.79 -11.41 -34.22
N TYR A 398 35.74 -10.07 -34.09
CA TYR A 398 36.36 -9.39 -32.94
C TYR A 398 35.48 -9.56 -31.73
N VAL A 399 36.04 -10.06 -30.61
CA VAL A 399 35.28 -10.37 -29.39
C VAL A 399 35.83 -9.58 -28.23
N THR A 400 34.91 -8.94 -27.50
CA THR A 400 35.16 -8.31 -26.21
C THR A 400 34.21 -8.94 -25.17
N THR A 401 34.73 -9.26 -23.98
CA THR A 401 33.91 -9.72 -22.84
C THR A 401 33.86 -8.65 -21.76
N GLY A 402 32.71 -8.48 -21.13
CA GLY A 402 32.49 -7.59 -19.98
C GLY A 402 32.08 -8.39 -18.75
N TYR A 403 32.76 -8.15 -17.64
CA TYR A 403 32.52 -8.76 -16.34
C TYR A 403 31.96 -7.67 -15.42
N ASN A 404 30.86 -7.92 -14.75
CA ASN A 404 30.14 -6.90 -13.99
C ASN A 404 29.79 -7.39 -12.58
N HIS A 405 29.40 -6.47 -11.71
CA HIS A 405 29.00 -6.67 -10.32
C HIS A 405 30.10 -7.23 -9.41
N ALA A 406 31.36 -7.23 -9.84
CA ALA A 406 32.48 -7.77 -9.04
C ALA A 406 32.69 -6.98 -7.74
N THR A 407 33.15 -7.66 -6.68
CA THR A 407 33.63 -6.95 -5.48
C THR A 407 34.90 -6.17 -5.82
N SER A 408 35.83 -6.79 -6.54
CA SER A 408 37.08 -6.17 -6.97
C SER A 408 37.71 -6.92 -8.14
N TYR A 409 38.61 -6.25 -8.88
CA TYR A 409 39.45 -6.83 -9.91
C TYR A 409 40.93 -6.77 -9.48
N VAL A 410 41.68 -7.80 -9.82
CA VAL A 410 43.12 -7.94 -9.48
C VAL A 410 44.04 -7.67 -10.68
N VAL A 411 43.45 -7.22 -11.82
CA VAL A 411 44.16 -6.86 -13.05
C VAL A 411 43.88 -5.40 -13.42
N SER A 412 44.76 -4.78 -14.17
CA SER A 412 44.72 -3.37 -14.57
C SER A 412 44.56 -3.22 -16.08
N VAL A 413 44.08 -2.05 -16.54
CA VAL A 413 44.00 -1.72 -17.97
C VAL A 413 45.35 -1.86 -18.62
N GLY A 414 45.42 -2.54 -19.76
CA GLY A 414 46.65 -2.84 -20.47
C GLY A 414 47.26 -4.23 -20.12
N ASP A 415 46.82 -4.88 -19.04
CA ASP A 415 47.36 -6.20 -18.70
C ASP A 415 46.95 -7.27 -19.73
N HIS A 416 47.89 -8.13 -20.09
CA HIS A 416 47.62 -9.36 -20.81
C HIS A 416 47.14 -10.44 -19.84
N VAL A 417 46.01 -11.05 -20.12
CA VAL A 417 45.44 -12.16 -19.32
C VAL A 417 45.35 -13.43 -20.15
N SER A 418 45.60 -14.55 -19.51
CA SER A 418 45.42 -15.86 -20.11
C SER A 418 44.07 -16.46 -19.75
N GLN A 419 43.51 -17.29 -20.62
CA GLN A 419 42.29 -18.05 -20.34
C GLN A 419 42.37 -18.77 -18.98
N GLY A 420 41.37 -18.60 -18.13
CA GLY A 420 41.31 -19.20 -16.79
C GLY A 420 42.05 -18.44 -15.71
N GLN A 421 42.84 -17.40 -16.05
CA GLN A 421 43.48 -16.54 -15.07
C GLN A 421 42.44 -15.86 -14.18
N ILE A 422 42.64 -15.80 -12.87
CA ILE A 422 41.78 -15.04 -11.96
C ILE A 422 41.97 -13.54 -12.24
N ILE A 423 40.87 -12.85 -12.55
CA ILE A 423 40.84 -11.45 -12.87
C ILE A 423 40.10 -10.61 -11.81
N GLY A 424 39.32 -11.26 -10.94
CA GLY A 424 38.57 -10.60 -9.88
C GLY A 424 37.74 -11.55 -9.06
N TYR A 425 36.82 -11.00 -8.27
CA TYR A 425 35.95 -11.75 -7.37
C TYR A 425 34.51 -11.31 -7.48
N VAL A 426 33.59 -12.28 -7.47
CA VAL A 426 32.14 -12.05 -7.57
C VAL A 426 31.67 -11.18 -6.41
N GLY A 427 30.78 -10.24 -6.71
CA GLY A 427 30.16 -9.35 -5.75
C GLY A 427 28.69 -9.09 -6.05
N THR A 428 28.21 -7.98 -5.52
CA THR A 428 26.83 -7.48 -5.72
C THR A 428 26.85 -5.96 -5.90
N THR A 429 27.89 -5.41 -6.55
CA THR A 429 28.03 -3.98 -6.75
C THR A 429 27.12 -3.46 -7.89
N GLY A 430 26.66 -2.20 -7.81
CA GLY A 430 25.72 -1.63 -8.77
C GLY A 430 24.29 -2.16 -8.62
N TYR A 431 23.50 -2.18 -9.72
CA TYR A 431 22.13 -2.72 -9.69
C TYR A 431 22.10 -4.24 -9.66
N SER A 432 22.34 -4.79 -8.49
CA SER A 432 22.34 -6.22 -8.22
C SER A 432 21.46 -6.55 -7.03
N THR A 433 20.67 -7.61 -7.13
CA THR A 433 19.80 -8.12 -6.05
C THR A 433 20.48 -9.20 -5.21
N GLY A 434 21.71 -9.56 -5.54
CA GLY A 434 22.48 -10.60 -4.83
C GLY A 434 23.75 -10.94 -5.59
N CYS A 435 24.64 -11.74 -4.97
CA CYS A 435 25.92 -12.09 -5.56
C CYS A 435 25.76 -12.92 -6.82
N HIS A 436 26.25 -12.42 -7.94
CA HIS A 436 26.29 -13.08 -9.23
C HIS A 436 27.36 -12.43 -10.13
N LEU A 437 27.74 -13.10 -11.20
CA LEU A 437 28.49 -12.51 -12.32
C LEU A 437 27.51 -12.20 -13.45
N HIS A 438 27.37 -10.94 -13.82
CA HIS A 438 26.72 -10.53 -15.07
C HIS A 438 27.77 -10.46 -16.17
N LEU A 439 27.74 -11.41 -17.11
CA LEU A 439 28.67 -11.54 -18.21
C LEU A 439 28.06 -10.98 -19.49
N MET A 440 28.78 -10.06 -20.16
CA MET A 440 28.43 -9.52 -21.47
C MET A 440 29.43 -9.94 -22.54
N VAL A 441 28.96 -10.04 -23.77
CA VAL A 441 29.81 -10.30 -24.95
C VAL A 441 29.45 -9.33 -26.06
N TRP A 442 30.48 -8.78 -26.68
CA TRP A 442 30.35 -8.00 -27.93
C TRP A 442 31.00 -8.75 -29.07
N GLU A 443 30.28 -8.88 -30.17
CA GLU A 443 30.77 -9.36 -31.45
C GLU A 443 30.88 -8.20 -32.45
N ASN A 444 32.06 -7.92 -32.94
CA ASN A 444 32.32 -6.77 -33.85
C ASN A 444 31.77 -5.44 -33.30
N GLY A 445 31.76 -5.30 -31.96
CA GLY A 445 31.29 -4.11 -31.25
C GLY A 445 29.78 -4.01 -31.00
N SER A 446 29.01 -5.06 -31.29
CA SER A 446 27.59 -5.15 -30.92
C SER A 446 27.40 -6.17 -29.83
N VAL A 447 26.62 -5.78 -28.81
CA VAL A 447 26.28 -6.70 -27.70
C VAL A 447 25.48 -7.88 -28.23
N THR A 448 25.78 -9.07 -27.74
CA THR A 448 25.15 -10.33 -28.17
C THR A 448 24.92 -11.27 -27.01
N ASN A 449 24.08 -12.30 -27.21
CA ASN A 449 23.85 -13.33 -26.20
C ASN A 449 25.11 -14.16 -25.94
N PRO A 450 25.70 -14.11 -24.72
CA PRO A 450 26.89 -14.86 -24.40
C PRO A 450 26.76 -16.37 -24.66
N MET A 451 25.56 -16.92 -24.39
CA MET A 451 25.27 -18.37 -24.47
C MET A 451 24.99 -18.86 -25.89
N SER A 452 24.91 -17.98 -26.89
CA SER A 452 24.58 -18.41 -28.27
C SER A 452 25.75 -19.06 -29.00
N ARG A 453 26.98 -18.63 -28.69
CA ARG A 453 28.17 -19.07 -29.44
C ARG A 453 29.38 -19.36 -28.57
N TRP A 454 29.60 -18.59 -27.50
CA TRP A 454 30.90 -18.56 -26.81
C TRP A 454 30.94 -19.39 -25.53
N PHE A 455 29.81 -19.57 -24.85
CA PHE A 455 29.71 -20.19 -23.52
C PHE A 455 28.70 -21.35 -23.43
N SER A 456 28.29 -21.89 -24.56
CA SER A 456 27.35 -23.04 -24.64
C SER A 456 27.89 -24.33 -24.05
#